data_b5934555191fc8efd88e70f05d530fec
#
_entry.id   b5934555191fc8efd88e70f05d530fec
#
_cell.length_a   1.000
_cell.length_b   1.000
_cell.length_c   1.000
_cell.angle_alpha   90.00
_cell.angle_beta   90.00
_cell.angle_gamma   90.00
#
_symmetry.space_group_name_H-M   'P 1'
#
loop_
_entity.id
_entity.type
_entity.pdbx_description
1 polymer ?
#
loop_
_entity_poly.entity_id
_entity_poly.type
_entity_poly.pdbx_seq_one_letter_code
_entity_poly.pdbx_strand_id
1 'polypeptide(L)'
;MLTQTVLRSRCAKWLIATGLLLLLSGCVDKPSTLERVKEDGVLRVITRNSPATYFQDRNGETGFEYELVKRFADDLGVELKIETADNLDDIFAGLSTPQGPVLAAAGLVTSEARDKQARFSHSYLEVTPQVIYRNGQNRPTDAAELVGKKIMVLKGSSHAEQLAKLKLQYPAIEYEESDAVEVVDLLRMVDEGQIDLTLVDSNEVAMNQVYFPNVRVAFDLGDGRDQRWAVAAGEDNSLLDEVNGFIDKVKGNGTLQRLKDRYYGHVDVLGYVGAYTFAQHLQQRLPKFEKTFQASAKQEKVDWRLLAAIGYQESMWQASVTSKTGVRGLMMLTQNTAQAMGVSNRLDPKQSINGGAKYFAYVKDQLDASIEEPDRTWFALAAYNVGSGHLDDARKLAEGEGLNPNKWLDVKKMLPRLAQKKWYSKTRYGYARGGEPVHFVANIRRYYDILTWVTQPQLEGSQVADGNLHVPGVDQSKPSQQTPPL
;
A
#
# COMPACT_ATOMS: atom_id res chain seq x y z
N MET A 1 42.07 -57.90 57.42
CA MET A 1 41.86 -58.04 55.97
C MET A 1 40.42 -57.82 55.51
N LEU A 2 39.53 -57.22 56.30
CA LEU A 2 38.08 -56.98 55.95
C LEU A 2 37.71 -55.55 55.67
N THR A 3 38.62 -54.53 55.78
CA THR A 3 38.35 -53.16 55.67
C THR A 3 38.62 -52.51 54.27
N GLN A 4 39.41 -53.22 53.42
CA GLN A 4 39.71 -52.68 52.06
C GLN A 4 38.70 -53.05 50.98
N THR A 5 37.89 -54.08 51.18
CA THR A 5 36.93 -54.61 50.19
C THR A 5 35.65 -53.75 50.15
N VAL A 6 35.27 -53.17 51.26
CA VAL A 6 34.02 -52.27 51.34
C VAL A 6 34.24 -50.93 50.75
N LEU A 7 35.47 -50.37 50.79
CA LEU A 7 35.78 -49.06 50.22
C LEU A 7 35.79 -49.08 48.68
N ARG A 8 36.26 -50.18 48.08
CA ARG A 8 36.28 -50.31 46.60
C ARG A 8 34.86 -50.42 45.97
N SER A 9 33.93 -51.07 46.70
CA SER A 9 32.54 -51.20 46.17
C SER A 9 31.75 -49.95 46.26
N ARG A 10 32.05 -49.04 47.20
CA ARG A 10 31.39 -47.72 47.32
C ARG A 10 31.91 -46.75 46.27
N CYS A 11 33.20 -46.68 45.97
CA CYS A 11 33.76 -45.84 44.91
C CYS A 11 33.29 -46.25 43.50
N ALA A 12 33.16 -47.59 43.24
CA ALA A 12 32.65 -48.05 41.93
C ALA A 12 31.18 -47.72 41.71
N LYS A 13 30.33 -47.71 42.77
CA LYS A 13 28.93 -47.32 42.68
C LYS A 13 28.78 -45.79 42.47
N TRP A 14 29.64 -44.96 43.04
CA TRP A 14 29.64 -43.53 42.84
C TRP A 14 30.14 -43.14 41.42
N LEU A 15 31.13 -43.82 40.86
CA LEU A 15 31.61 -43.63 39.50
C LEU A 15 30.55 -44.04 38.42
N ILE A 16 29.76 -45.12 38.70
CA ILE A 16 28.68 -45.52 37.81
C ILE A 16 27.49 -44.56 37.90
N ALA A 17 27.16 -44.03 39.10
CA ALA A 17 26.10 -43.04 39.27
C ALA A 17 26.44 -41.68 38.64
N THR A 18 27.71 -41.23 38.72
CA THR A 18 28.18 -39.99 38.06
C THR A 18 28.30 -40.18 36.55
N GLY A 19 28.67 -41.35 36.06
CA GLY A 19 28.69 -41.67 34.63
C GLY A 19 27.29 -41.77 34.01
N LEU A 20 26.28 -42.23 34.78
CA LEU A 20 24.88 -42.28 34.32
C LEU A 20 24.20 -40.89 34.36
N LEU A 21 24.63 -39.99 35.26
CA LEU A 21 24.14 -38.61 35.26
C LEU A 21 24.74 -37.78 34.11
N LEU A 22 25.94 -38.09 33.64
CA LEU A 22 26.56 -37.46 32.47
C LEU A 22 26.01 -37.92 31.12
N LEU A 23 25.37 -39.10 31.08
CA LEU A 23 24.68 -39.62 29.89
C LEU A 23 23.24 -39.09 29.74
N LEU A 24 22.71 -38.43 30.78
CA LEU A 24 21.41 -37.72 30.74
C LEU A 24 21.54 -36.24 30.37
N SER A 25 22.74 -35.72 30.11
CA SER A 25 22.90 -34.49 29.33
C SER A 25 22.58 -34.83 27.88
N GLY A 26 21.32 -35.21 27.65
CA GLY A 26 20.74 -35.39 26.34
C GLY A 26 20.96 -34.07 25.56
N CYS A 27 21.29 -34.20 24.31
CA CYS A 27 21.26 -33.08 23.36
C CYS A 27 19.97 -32.31 23.63
N VAL A 28 20.09 -31.17 24.29
CA VAL A 28 19.02 -30.18 24.24
C VAL A 28 19.08 -29.68 22.81
N ASP A 29 18.23 -30.22 21.97
CA ASP A 29 18.09 -29.73 20.61
C ASP A 29 17.89 -28.23 20.73
N LYS A 30 18.67 -27.46 19.98
CA LYS A 30 18.49 -25.99 19.96
C LYS A 30 17.07 -25.70 19.52
N PRO A 31 16.34 -24.83 20.22
CA PRO A 31 15.00 -24.51 19.83
C PRO A 31 14.99 -23.99 18.38
N SER A 32 14.00 -24.43 17.62
CA SER A 32 13.79 -24.00 16.26
C SER A 32 13.55 -22.49 16.20
N THR A 33 13.68 -21.88 15.04
CA THR A 33 13.43 -20.45 14.88
C THR A 33 12.00 -20.07 15.25
N LEU A 34 11.01 -20.89 14.89
CA LEU A 34 9.62 -20.67 15.26
C LEU A 34 9.40 -20.78 16.78
N GLU A 35 10.01 -21.78 17.45
CA GLU A 35 9.93 -21.90 18.91
C GLU A 35 10.52 -20.68 19.60
N ARG A 36 11.68 -20.19 19.17
CA ARG A 36 12.28 -18.97 19.72
C ARG A 36 11.38 -17.75 19.53
N VAL A 37 10.78 -17.56 18.34
CA VAL A 37 9.83 -16.45 18.10
C VAL A 37 8.64 -16.53 19.06
N LYS A 38 8.09 -17.72 19.30
CA LYS A 38 6.97 -17.94 20.23
C LYS A 38 7.37 -17.76 21.70
N GLU A 39 8.57 -18.24 22.09
CA GLU A 39 9.11 -18.08 23.45
C GLU A 39 9.45 -16.61 23.77
N ASP A 40 10.10 -15.90 22.82
CA ASP A 40 10.44 -14.50 22.97
C ASP A 40 9.19 -13.60 22.89
N GLY A 41 8.08 -14.09 22.35
CA GLY A 41 6.86 -13.35 22.12
C GLY A 41 7.01 -12.23 21.08
N VAL A 42 8.04 -12.27 20.22
CA VAL A 42 8.38 -11.21 19.26
C VAL A 42 8.81 -11.76 17.91
N LEU A 43 8.14 -11.31 16.85
CA LEU A 43 8.56 -11.51 15.47
C LEU A 43 9.37 -10.29 15.00
N ARG A 44 10.69 -10.45 14.79
CA ARG A 44 11.55 -9.39 14.23
C ARG A 44 11.59 -9.51 12.72
N VAL A 45 11.23 -8.44 12.03
CA VAL A 45 11.12 -8.41 10.56
C VAL A 45 11.96 -7.27 10.01
N ILE A 46 12.80 -7.57 9.03
CA ILE A 46 13.54 -6.55 8.28
C ILE A 46 12.82 -6.23 6.98
N THR A 47 12.73 -4.94 6.68
CA THR A 47 12.06 -4.41 5.50
C THR A 47 12.76 -3.17 4.98
N ARG A 48 12.22 -2.53 3.96
CA ARG A 48 12.68 -1.22 3.45
C ARG A 48 11.53 -0.22 3.41
N ASN A 49 11.86 1.07 3.35
CA ASN A 49 10.88 2.13 3.29
C ASN A 49 10.27 2.27 1.89
N SER A 50 9.02 1.87 1.73
CA SER A 50 8.22 2.06 0.50
C SER A 50 6.75 1.91 0.83
N PRO A 51 5.84 2.60 0.13
CA PRO A 51 4.40 2.35 0.25
C PRO A 51 3.99 0.89 -0.03
N ALA A 52 4.74 0.16 -0.87
CA ALA A 52 4.51 -1.24 -1.16
C ALA A 52 4.98 -2.18 -0.05
N THR A 53 5.92 -1.77 0.78
CA THR A 53 6.49 -2.58 1.86
C THR A 53 6.07 -2.04 3.23
N TYR A 54 6.77 -1.04 3.72
CA TYR A 54 6.56 -0.42 5.03
C TYR A 54 6.85 1.08 4.96
N PHE A 55 6.05 1.88 5.59
CA PHE A 55 6.36 3.28 5.88
C PHE A 55 5.61 3.74 7.12
N GLN A 56 6.08 4.82 7.70
CA GLN A 56 5.44 5.43 8.85
C GLN A 56 4.69 6.69 8.41
N ASP A 57 3.37 6.70 8.60
CA ASP A 57 2.55 7.89 8.43
C ASP A 57 2.18 8.48 9.81
N ARG A 58 1.45 9.57 9.81
CA ARG A 58 1.02 10.21 11.08
C ARG A 58 0.01 9.37 11.89
N ASN A 59 -0.59 8.35 11.30
CA ASN A 59 -1.51 7.43 11.99
C ASN A 59 -0.77 6.19 12.51
N GLY A 60 0.53 6.10 12.21
CA GLY A 60 1.41 5.00 12.60
C GLY A 60 2.00 4.25 11.41
N GLU A 61 2.39 3.03 11.70
CA GLU A 61 3.02 2.14 10.72
C GLU A 61 2.00 1.60 9.72
N THR A 62 2.36 1.58 8.44
CA THR A 62 1.51 1.14 7.33
C THR A 62 2.35 0.61 6.16
N GLY A 63 1.70 0.09 5.13
CA GLY A 63 2.30 -0.51 3.94
C GLY A 63 1.65 -1.85 3.61
N PHE A 64 1.66 -2.24 2.34
CA PHE A 64 1.01 -3.49 1.92
C PHE A 64 1.63 -4.72 2.61
N GLU A 65 2.96 -4.85 2.57
CA GLU A 65 3.63 -5.97 3.22
C GLU A 65 3.57 -5.86 4.74
N TYR A 66 3.69 -4.65 5.30
CA TYR A 66 3.55 -4.44 6.73
C TYR A 66 2.22 -4.99 7.27
N GLU A 67 1.11 -4.67 6.61
CA GLU A 67 -0.19 -5.19 7.05
C GLU A 67 -0.31 -6.70 6.90
N LEU A 68 0.33 -7.27 5.89
CA LEU A 68 0.36 -8.72 5.72
C LEU A 68 1.20 -9.41 6.82
N VAL A 69 2.38 -8.87 7.11
CA VAL A 69 3.27 -9.34 8.19
C VAL A 69 2.64 -9.14 9.57
N LYS A 70 1.96 -8.02 9.80
CA LYS A 70 1.24 -7.77 11.05
C LYS A 70 0.19 -8.84 11.33
N ARG A 71 -0.57 -9.25 10.30
CA ARG A 71 -1.52 -10.36 10.41
C ARG A 71 -0.84 -11.69 10.70
N PHE A 72 0.35 -11.92 10.16
CA PHE A 72 1.13 -13.10 10.46
C PHE A 72 1.60 -13.12 11.93
N ALA A 73 2.09 -12.00 12.44
CA ALA A 73 2.46 -11.87 13.85
C ALA A 73 1.24 -12.06 14.79
N ASP A 74 0.09 -11.49 14.42
CA ASP A 74 -1.17 -11.67 15.14
C ASP A 74 -1.64 -13.15 15.13
N ASP A 75 -1.48 -13.87 14.03
CA ASP A 75 -1.77 -15.31 13.92
C ASP A 75 -0.84 -16.17 14.81
N LEU A 76 0.42 -15.75 14.93
CA LEU A 76 1.38 -16.39 15.84
C LEU A 76 1.16 -16.04 17.32
N GLY A 77 0.38 -14.98 17.61
CA GLY A 77 0.16 -14.45 18.96
C GLY A 77 1.38 -13.72 19.54
N VAL A 78 2.20 -13.08 18.71
CA VAL A 78 3.44 -12.40 19.09
C VAL A 78 3.44 -10.93 18.69
N GLU A 79 4.28 -10.10 19.35
CA GLU A 79 4.51 -8.71 18.98
C GLU A 79 5.32 -8.63 17.67
N LEU A 80 4.94 -7.72 16.77
CA LEU A 80 5.72 -7.40 15.58
C LEU A 80 6.73 -6.30 15.88
N LYS A 81 8.01 -6.52 15.54
CA LYS A 81 9.05 -5.49 15.52
C LYS A 81 9.63 -5.34 14.13
N ILE A 82 9.55 -4.12 13.59
CA ILE A 82 10.08 -3.79 12.26
C ILE A 82 11.46 -3.16 12.40
N GLU A 83 12.39 -3.62 11.57
CA GLU A 83 13.69 -3.02 11.34
C GLU A 83 13.77 -2.60 9.87
N THR A 84 14.15 -1.34 9.60
CA THR A 84 14.31 -0.84 8.23
C THR A 84 15.76 -0.95 7.80
N ALA A 85 15.99 -1.49 6.61
CA ALA A 85 17.31 -1.55 5.98
C ALA A 85 17.53 -0.34 5.07
N ASP A 86 18.76 0.14 5.01
CA ASP A 86 19.14 1.26 4.13
C ASP A 86 19.32 0.82 2.67
N ASN A 87 19.60 -0.46 2.44
CA ASN A 87 19.75 -1.05 1.10
C ASN A 87 19.42 -2.56 1.10
N LEU A 88 19.42 -3.18 -0.06
CA LEU A 88 19.07 -4.60 -0.22
C LEU A 88 20.11 -5.56 0.38
N ASP A 89 21.40 -5.19 0.37
CA ASP A 89 22.47 -6.02 0.95
C ASP A 89 22.29 -6.13 2.47
N ASP A 90 21.88 -5.05 3.14
CA ASP A 90 21.61 -5.02 4.58
C ASP A 90 20.45 -5.93 4.99
N ILE A 91 19.48 -6.17 4.11
CA ILE A 91 18.38 -7.12 4.37
C ILE A 91 18.92 -8.53 4.56
N PHE A 92 19.76 -9.02 3.64
CA PHE A 92 20.33 -10.36 3.71
C PHE A 92 21.37 -10.49 4.82
N ALA A 93 22.16 -9.42 5.05
CA ALA A 93 23.08 -9.34 6.19
C ALA A 93 22.31 -9.42 7.52
N GLY A 94 21.20 -8.70 7.65
CA GLY A 94 20.33 -8.70 8.82
C GLY A 94 19.79 -10.09 9.14
N LEU A 95 19.29 -10.83 8.14
CA LEU A 95 18.80 -12.20 8.31
C LEU A 95 19.89 -13.18 8.83
N SER A 96 21.15 -12.88 8.57
CA SER A 96 22.29 -13.71 9.00
C SER A 96 22.79 -13.36 10.41
N THR A 97 22.19 -12.36 11.07
CA THR A 97 22.63 -11.89 12.40
C THR A 97 22.02 -12.75 13.52
N PRO A 98 22.80 -13.29 14.48
CA PRO A 98 22.33 -14.24 15.51
C PRO A 98 21.28 -13.56 16.41
N GLN A 99 20.69 -12.82 16.63
CA GLN A 99 19.60 -12.20 17.40
C GLN A 99 18.86 -11.09 16.63
N GLY A 100 19.14 -11.04 15.31
CA GLY A 100 18.55 -10.09 14.40
C GLY A 100 17.17 -10.51 13.90
N PRO A 101 16.71 -9.87 12.83
CA PRO A 101 15.48 -10.23 12.14
C PRO A 101 15.50 -11.69 11.67
N VAL A 102 14.37 -12.37 11.81
CA VAL A 102 14.20 -13.77 11.39
C VAL A 102 13.43 -13.88 10.07
N LEU A 103 12.80 -12.82 9.65
CA LEU A 103 12.01 -12.72 8.44
C LEU A 103 12.32 -11.42 7.69
N ALA A 104 12.45 -11.47 6.37
CA ALA A 104 12.52 -10.31 5.50
C ALA A 104 11.23 -10.20 4.67
N ALA A 105 10.60 -9.02 4.71
CA ALA A 105 9.44 -8.64 3.94
C ALA A 105 9.74 -7.27 3.30
N ALA A 106 10.30 -7.28 2.08
CA ALA A 106 10.90 -6.11 1.45
C ALA A 106 10.70 -6.05 -0.08
N GLY A 107 9.60 -6.65 -0.58
CA GLY A 107 9.33 -6.73 -2.01
C GLY A 107 10.35 -7.61 -2.75
N LEU A 108 10.77 -8.71 -2.14
CA LEU A 108 11.88 -9.52 -2.66
C LEU A 108 11.41 -10.45 -3.78
N VAL A 109 12.16 -10.44 -4.87
CA VAL A 109 12.07 -11.40 -5.98
C VAL A 109 13.27 -12.36 -5.89
N THR A 110 13.05 -13.65 -6.15
CA THR A 110 14.12 -14.67 -6.13
C THR A 110 15.12 -14.50 -7.27
N SER A 111 16.36 -14.85 -7.03
CA SER A 111 17.40 -15.01 -8.05
C SER A 111 18.45 -16.02 -7.59
N GLU A 112 19.24 -16.56 -8.53
CA GLU A 112 20.30 -17.52 -8.21
C GLU A 112 21.30 -17.01 -7.15
N ALA A 113 21.54 -15.71 -7.11
CA ALA A 113 22.42 -15.10 -6.12
C ALA A 113 21.76 -15.08 -4.73
N ARG A 114 20.47 -14.74 -4.67
CA ARG A 114 19.70 -14.63 -3.43
C ARG A 114 19.32 -15.98 -2.83
N ASP A 115 19.07 -16.99 -3.67
CA ASP A 115 18.79 -18.36 -3.23
C ASP A 115 19.94 -19.00 -2.45
N LYS A 116 21.16 -18.47 -2.60
CA LYS A 116 22.33 -18.87 -1.80
C LYS A 116 22.38 -18.19 -0.42
N GLN A 117 21.71 -17.07 -0.26
CA GLN A 117 21.77 -16.23 0.95
C GLN A 117 20.55 -16.44 1.86
N ALA A 118 19.40 -16.80 1.28
CA ALA A 118 18.14 -16.94 1.99
C ALA A 118 17.27 -18.03 1.37
N ARG A 119 16.25 -18.47 2.12
CA ARG A 119 15.18 -19.34 1.61
C ARG A 119 13.91 -18.53 1.51
N PHE A 120 13.15 -18.78 0.45
CA PHE A 120 12.00 -17.98 0.09
C PHE A 120 10.69 -18.71 0.33
N SER A 121 9.68 -17.98 0.77
CA SER A 121 8.32 -18.48 1.00
C SER A 121 7.58 -18.75 -0.31
N HIS A 122 6.35 -19.25 -0.21
CA HIS A 122 5.38 -19.17 -1.29
C HIS A 122 5.19 -17.72 -1.74
N SER A 123 4.87 -17.52 -3.02
CA SER A 123 4.58 -16.18 -3.57
C SER A 123 3.34 -15.58 -2.92
N TYR A 124 3.35 -14.28 -2.60
CA TYR A 124 2.15 -13.55 -2.19
C TYR A 124 1.70 -12.51 -3.23
N LEU A 125 2.59 -12.10 -4.14
CA LEU A 125 2.29 -11.12 -5.18
C LEU A 125 3.09 -11.46 -6.44
N GLU A 126 2.47 -11.34 -7.60
CA GLU A 126 3.13 -11.34 -8.88
C GLU A 126 3.31 -9.88 -9.36
N VAL A 127 4.49 -9.55 -9.84
CA VAL A 127 4.87 -8.22 -10.33
C VAL A 127 5.63 -8.32 -11.65
N THR A 128 5.53 -7.30 -12.49
CA THR A 128 6.24 -7.24 -13.76
C THR A 128 7.26 -6.12 -13.71
N PRO A 129 8.54 -6.36 -14.08
CA PRO A 129 9.53 -5.30 -14.19
C PRO A 129 9.19 -4.39 -15.36
N GLN A 130 9.15 -3.09 -15.14
CA GLN A 130 8.75 -2.09 -16.11
C GLN A 130 9.88 -1.10 -16.37
N VAL A 131 10.13 -0.79 -17.62
CA VAL A 131 11.01 0.32 -18.01
C VAL A 131 10.23 1.61 -17.90
N ILE A 132 10.77 2.54 -17.14
CA ILE A 132 10.15 3.81 -16.79
C ILE A 132 10.89 4.94 -17.50
N TYR A 133 10.14 5.84 -18.16
CA TYR A 133 10.67 7.00 -18.87
C TYR A 133 9.87 8.26 -18.56
N ARG A 134 10.42 9.41 -18.94
CA ARG A 134 9.76 10.71 -18.78
C ARG A 134 8.87 11.01 -19.99
N ASN A 135 7.63 11.40 -19.73
CA ASN A 135 6.71 11.89 -20.76
C ASN A 135 7.31 13.09 -21.50
N GLY A 136 7.12 13.14 -22.81
CA GLY A 136 7.73 14.15 -23.69
C GLY A 136 9.13 13.80 -24.18
N GLN A 137 9.73 12.72 -23.70
CA GLN A 137 10.94 12.11 -24.28
C GLN A 137 10.57 10.99 -25.27
N ASN A 138 11.53 10.55 -26.09
CA ASN A 138 11.33 9.40 -26.95
C ASN A 138 11.08 8.15 -26.10
N ARG A 139 9.90 7.54 -26.26
CA ARG A 139 9.51 6.32 -25.57
C ARG A 139 10.30 5.15 -26.15
N PRO A 140 11.15 4.47 -25.38
CA PRO A 140 11.76 3.21 -25.83
C PRO A 140 10.66 2.14 -25.95
N THR A 141 10.78 1.29 -26.96
CA THR A 141 9.80 0.24 -27.28
C THR A 141 10.35 -1.17 -27.02
N ASP A 142 11.67 -1.30 -26.93
CA ASP A 142 12.35 -2.56 -26.63
C ASP A 142 13.71 -2.34 -25.94
N ALA A 143 14.39 -3.44 -25.62
CA ALA A 143 15.66 -3.42 -24.91
C ALA A 143 16.83 -2.82 -25.74
N ALA A 144 16.77 -2.84 -27.07
CA ALA A 144 17.84 -2.25 -27.88
C ALA A 144 17.86 -0.73 -27.79
N GLU A 145 16.71 -0.10 -27.55
CA GLU A 145 16.57 1.35 -27.40
C GLU A 145 17.01 1.87 -26.02
N LEU A 146 17.44 0.99 -25.12
CA LEU A 146 18.09 1.35 -23.85
C LEU A 146 19.54 1.81 -24.05
N VAL A 147 20.14 1.49 -25.21
CA VAL A 147 21.53 1.90 -25.54
C VAL A 147 21.62 3.42 -25.61
N GLY A 148 22.64 3.97 -24.96
CA GLY A 148 22.92 5.40 -24.92
C GLY A 148 21.98 6.21 -23.99
N LYS A 149 21.15 5.54 -23.19
CA LYS A 149 20.32 6.18 -22.18
C LYS A 149 21.02 6.19 -20.84
N LYS A 150 20.82 7.26 -20.05
CA LYS A 150 21.25 7.35 -18.66
C LYS A 150 20.28 6.55 -17.80
N ILE A 151 20.68 5.34 -17.41
CA ILE A 151 19.85 4.41 -16.64
C ILE A 151 20.41 4.31 -15.23
N MET A 152 19.53 4.38 -14.23
CA MET A 152 19.91 4.12 -12.82
C MET A 152 18.91 3.13 -12.21
N VAL A 153 19.41 2.21 -11.39
CA VAL A 153 18.63 1.22 -10.64
C VAL A 153 19.18 1.07 -9.23
N LEU A 154 18.41 0.44 -8.35
CA LEU A 154 18.88 0.11 -7.01
C LEU A 154 19.97 -0.95 -7.08
N LYS A 155 21.04 -0.72 -6.34
CA LYS A 155 22.17 -1.64 -6.23
C LYS A 155 21.72 -2.98 -5.67
N GLY A 156 22.24 -4.07 -6.25
CA GLY A 156 21.91 -5.44 -5.85
C GLY A 156 20.44 -5.83 -6.10
N SER A 157 19.66 -5.00 -6.82
CA SER A 157 18.29 -5.31 -7.14
C SER A 157 18.17 -6.38 -8.25
N SER A 158 17.02 -7.05 -8.32
CA SER A 158 16.71 -7.93 -9.44
C SER A 158 16.69 -7.20 -10.79
N HIS A 159 16.51 -5.88 -10.79
CA HIS A 159 16.57 -5.03 -11.97
C HIS A 159 18.03 -4.82 -12.42
N ALA A 160 18.98 -4.65 -11.49
CA ALA A 160 20.42 -4.62 -11.80
C ALA A 160 20.88 -5.94 -12.41
N GLU A 161 20.47 -7.07 -11.84
CA GLU A 161 20.76 -8.41 -12.40
C GLU A 161 20.16 -8.58 -13.80
N GLN A 162 18.96 -8.04 -14.05
CA GLN A 162 18.31 -8.10 -15.34
C GLN A 162 19.05 -7.25 -16.38
N LEU A 163 19.49 -6.03 -16.02
CA LEU A 163 20.32 -5.19 -16.88
C LEU A 163 21.67 -5.81 -17.16
N ALA A 164 22.29 -6.46 -16.16
CA ALA A 164 23.53 -7.21 -16.37
C ALA A 164 23.38 -8.35 -17.39
N LYS A 165 22.25 -9.08 -17.36
CA LYS A 165 21.92 -10.10 -18.38
C LYS A 165 21.69 -9.49 -19.75
N LEU A 166 20.96 -8.36 -19.83
CA LEU A 166 20.74 -7.65 -21.09
C LEU A 166 22.03 -7.11 -21.70
N LYS A 167 22.97 -6.67 -20.89
CA LYS A 167 24.27 -6.20 -21.32
C LYS A 167 25.09 -7.28 -22.04
N LEU A 168 24.84 -8.56 -21.76
CA LEU A 168 25.45 -9.66 -22.53
C LEU A 168 24.96 -9.70 -23.98
N GLN A 169 23.71 -9.32 -24.21
CA GLN A 169 23.10 -9.26 -25.54
C GLN A 169 23.31 -7.89 -26.19
N TYR A 170 23.30 -6.81 -25.42
CA TYR A 170 23.50 -5.43 -25.85
C TYR A 170 24.65 -4.79 -25.09
N PRO A 171 25.94 -5.04 -25.48
CA PRO A 171 27.10 -4.61 -24.67
C PRO A 171 27.22 -3.08 -24.48
N ALA A 172 26.56 -2.30 -25.35
CA ALA A 172 26.56 -0.84 -25.26
C ALA A 172 25.51 -0.27 -24.29
N ILE A 173 24.73 -1.11 -23.58
CA ILE A 173 23.89 -0.66 -22.48
C ILE A 173 24.79 -0.28 -21.31
N GLU A 174 24.67 0.96 -20.85
CA GLU A 174 25.32 1.46 -19.65
C GLU A 174 24.25 1.78 -18.59
N TYR A 175 24.53 1.45 -17.34
CA TYR A 175 23.65 1.77 -16.23
C TYR A 175 24.46 1.98 -14.95
N GLU A 176 23.88 2.74 -14.05
CA GLU A 176 24.43 3.04 -12.73
C GLU A 176 23.60 2.31 -11.65
N GLU A 177 24.28 1.72 -10.68
CA GLU A 177 23.65 1.14 -9.49
C GLU A 177 23.89 2.08 -8.30
N SER A 178 22.82 2.40 -7.55
CA SER A 178 22.90 3.25 -6.37
C SER A 178 22.33 2.54 -5.14
N ASP A 179 23.01 2.65 -4.02
CA ASP A 179 22.59 2.26 -2.67
C ASP A 179 22.15 3.45 -1.81
N ALA A 180 22.21 4.66 -2.36
CA ALA A 180 21.85 5.91 -1.68
C ALA A 180 20.43 6.41 -2.03
N VAL A 181 19.65 5.64 -2.80
CA VAL A 181 18.31 6.04 -3.27
C VAL A 181 17.31 4.89 -3.10
N GLU A 182 16.04 5.26 -2.99
CA GLU A 182 14.90 4.34 -3.00
C GLU A 182 14.13 4.43 -4.34
N VAL A 183 13.15 3.55 -4.55
CA VAL A 183 12.31 3.54 -5.76
C VAL A 183 11.65 4.90 -6.00
N VAL A 184 11.17 5.54 -4.95
CA VAL A 184 10.55 6.88 -5.01
C VAL A 184 11.53 7.92 -5.54
N ASP A 185 12.80 7.83 -5.16
CA ASP A 185 13.86 8.74 -5.64
C ASP A 185 14.16 8.51 -7.11
N LEU A 186 14.24 7.25 -7.55
CA LEU A 186 14.44 6.92 -8.96
C LEU A 186 13.29 7.46 -9.84
N LEU A 187 12.05 7.31 -9.39
CA LEU A 187 10.89 7.85 -10.11
C LEU A 187 10.92 9.38 -10.17
N ARG A 188 11.32 10.04 -9.09
CA ARG A 188 11.51 11.50 -9.06
C ARG A 188 12.63 11.93 -10.01
N MET A 189 13.76 11.24 -10.02
CA MET A 189 14.87 11.56 -10.93
C MET A 189 14.47 11.44 -12.40
N VAL A 190 13.62 10.47 -12.74
CA VAL A 190 13.01 10.38 -14.10
C VAL A 190 12.03 11.53 -14.32
N ASP A 191 11.15 11.84 -13.36
CA ASP A 191 10.16 12.91 -13.47
C ASP A 191 10.82 14.28 -13.69
N GLU A 192 11.94 14.53 -13.02
CA GLU A 192 12.73 15.76 -13.14
C GLU A 192 13.69 15.76 -14.34
N GLY A 193 13.92 14.61 -14.99
CA GLY A 193 14.84 14.45 -16.12
C GLY A 193 16.31 14.41 -15.73
N GLN A 194 16.64 14.01 -14.51
CA GLN A 194 18.01 13.82 -14.03
C GLN A 194 18.60 12.51 -14.59
N ILE A 195 17.75 11.51 -14.80
CA ILE A 195 18.04 10.26 -15.52
C ILE A 195 17.01 10.06 -16.63
N ASP A 196 17.38 9.34 -17.68
CA ASP A 196 16.46 9.06 -18.79
C ASP A 196 15.48 7.94 -18.46
N LEU A 197 15.99 6.87 -17.83
CA LEU A 197 15.24 5.65 -17.56
C LEU A 197 15.57 5.07 -16.18
N THR A 198 14.60 4.34 -15.63
CA THR A 198 14.81 3.40 -14.53
C THR A 198 13.98 2.13 -14.74
N LEU A 199 14.26 1.09 -13.97
CA LEU A 199 13.45 -0.13 -13.90
C LEU A 199 12.80 -0.23 -12.53
N VAL A 200 11.48 -0.47 -12.53
CA VAL A 200 10.68 -0.56 -11.30
C VAL A 200 9.61 -1.64 -11.48
N ASP A 201 9.27 -2.36 -10.44
CA ASP A 201 8.18 -3.34 -10.47
C ASP A 201 6.80 -2.67 -10.58
N SER A 202 5.87 -3.31 -11.27
CA SER A 202 4.55 -2.77 -11.63
C SER A 202 3.73 -2.32 -10.42
N ASN A 203 3.84 -2.99 -9.26
CA ASN A 203 3.17 -2.60 -8.02
C ASN A 203 3.72 -1.29 -7.45
N GLU A 204 5.03 -1.10 -7.51
CA GLU A 204 5.69 0.16 -7.06
C GLU A 204 5.34 1.30 -8.01
N VAL A 205 5.35 1.06 -9.34
CA VAL A 205 4.90 2.05 -10.33
C VAL A 205 3.46 2.44 -10.05
N ALA A 206 2.58 1.46 -9.89
CA ALA A 206 1.17 1.69 -9.62
C ALA A 206 0.94 2.59 -8.41
N MET A 207 1.63 2.37 -7.30
CA MET A 207 1.49 3.17 -6.09
C MET A 207 2.08 4.57 -6.19
N ASN A 208 3.16 4.72 -6.95
CA ASN A 208 3.94 5.96 -6.96
C ASN A 208 3.67 6.87 -8.18
N GLN A 209 3.20 6.32 -9.31
CA GLN A 209 2.99 7.08 -10.56
C GLN A 209 2.11 8.32 -10.38
N VAL A 210 1.20 8.30 -9.44
CA VAL A 210 0.31 9.44 -9.15
C VAL A 210 1.07 10.66 -8.62
N TYR A 211 2.19 10.45 -7.94
CA TYR A 211 3.02 11.52 -7.39
C TYR A 211 4.01 12.09 -8.40
N PHE A 212 4.22 11.37 -9.52
CA PHE A 212 5.18 11.73 -10.56
C PHE A 212 4.47 11.86 -11.92
N PRO A 213 3.89 13.04 -12.20
CA PRO A 213 3.00 13.24 -13.35
C PRO A 213 3.68 13.08 -14.71
N ASN A 214 5.00 13.20 -14.81
CA ASN A 214 5.72 12.99 -16.05
C ASN A 214 6.22 11.55 -16.24
N VAL A 215 6.13 10.70 -15.21
CA VAL A 215 6.57 9.30 -15.27
C VAL A 215 5.60 8.47 -16.10
N ARG A 216 6.13 7.63 -16.98
CA ARG A 216 5.37 6.70 -17.85
C ARG A 216 6.07 5.35 -17.93
N VAL A 217 5.26 4.32 -18.04
CA VAL A 217 5.74 2.98 -18.44
C VAL A 217 6.02 2.98 -19.94
N ALA A 218 7.24 2.63 -20.29
CA ALA A 218 7.64 2.44 -21.68
C ALA A 218 7.15 1.08 -22.18
N PHE A 219 7.59 0.01 -21.54
CA PHE A 219 7.22 -1.37 -21.82
C PHE A 219 7.57 -2.27 -20.63
N ASP A 220 6.98 -3.46 -20.59
CA ASP A 220 7.30 -4.48 -19.60
C ASP A 220 8.60 -5.22 -20.02
N LEU A 221 9.56 -5.33 -19.10
CA LEU A 221 10.84 -5.95 -19.37
C LEU A 221 10.85 -7.41 -18.90
N GLY A 222 10.30 -8.30 -19.69
CA GLY A 222 10.18 -9.73 -19.41
C GLY A 222 8.85 -10.10 -18.73
N ASP A 223 8.79 -11.35 -18.27
CA ASP A 223 7.60 -11.94 -17.67
C ASP A 223 7.38 -11.51 -16.22
N GLY A 224 6.18 -11.80 -15.70
CA GLY A 224 5.84 -11.63 -14.31
C GLY A 224 6.77 -12.42 -13.37
N ARG A 225 7.06 -11.87 -12.21
CA ARG A 225 7.93 -12.44 -11.19
C ARG A 225 7.23 -12.46 -9.84
N ASP A 226 7.49 -13.50 -9.08
CA ASP A 226 6.91 -13.71 -7.76
C ASP A 226 7.65 -12.93 -6.68
N GLN A 227 6.95 -12.08 -5.96
CA GLN A 227 7.43 -11.55 -4.69
C GLN A 227 7.18 -12.53 -3.55
N ARG A 228 8.19 -12.70 -2.70
CA ARG A 228 8.24 -13.69 -1.63
C ARG A 228 8.91 -13.11 -0.40
N TRP A 229 8.50 -13.59 0.78
CA TRP A 229 9.27 -13.33 1.99
C TRP A 229 10.48 -14.22 2.06
N ALA A 230 11.49 -13.80 2.81
CA ALA A 230 12.72 -14.59 2.98
C ALA A 230 13.03 -14.82 4.44
N VAL A 231 13.59 -16.00 4.73
CA VAL A 231 14.19 -16.37 6.01
C VAL A 231 15.67 -16.69 5.82
N ALA A 232 16.45 -16.69 6.88
CA ALA A 232 17.88 -17.02 6.82
C ALA A 232 18.12 -18.37 6.13
N ALA A 233 19.22 -18.50 5.40
CA ALA A 233 19.68 -19.79 4.88
C ALA A 233 20.01 -20.75 6.04
N GLY A 234 19.70 -22.04 5.88
CA GLY A 234 19.95 -23.05 6.91
C GLY A 234 19.01 -24.25 6.77
N GLU A 235 19.09 -25.20 7.70
CA GLU A 235 18.29 -26.42 7.67
C GLU A 235 16.94 -26.30 8.41
N ASP A 236 16.81 -25.32 9.31
CA ASP A 236 15.58 -25.10 10.09
C ASP A 236 14.46 -24.50 9.22
N ASN A 237 13.48 -25.31 8.85
CA ASN A 237 12.32 -24.90 8.06
C ASN A 237 11.14 -24.41 8.91
N SER A 238 11.22 -24.48 10.23
CA SER A 238 10.06 -24.27 11.11
C SER A 238 9.32 -22.97 10.87
N LEU A 239 10.03 -21.85 10.77
CA LEU A 239 9.42 -20.54 10.47
C LEU A 239 8.94 -20.44 9.01
N LEU A 240 9.70 -21.00 8.06
CA LEU A 240 9.34 -20.96 6.65
C LEU A 240 8.06 -21.74 6.36
N ASP A 241 7.90 -22.91 6.98
CA ASP A 241 6.70 -23.74 6.84
C ASP A 241 5.47 -23.04 7.43
N GLU A 242 5.62 -22.36 8.56
CA GLU A 242 4.56 -21.56 9.17
C GLU A 242 4.18 -20.35 8.29
N VAL A 243 5.16 -19.64 7.72
CA VAL A 243 4.95 -18.56 6.75
C VAL A 243 4.19 -19.07 5.51
N ASN A 244 4.59 -20.21 4.97
CA ASN A 244 3.93 -20.80 3.80
C ASN A 244 2.47 -21.16 4.10
N GLY A 245 2.21 -21.79 5.24
CA GLY A 245 0.86 -22.07 5.70
C GLY A 245 0.00 -20.82 5.85
N PHE A 246 0.57 -19.75 6.40
CA PHE A 246 -0.11 -18.44 6.50
C PHE A 246 -0.42 -17.86 5.12
N ILE A 247 0.55 -17.83 4.19
CA ILE A 247 0.34 -17.28 2.84
C ILE A 247 -0.76 -18.06 2.12
N ASP A 248 -0.77 -19.38 2.20
CA ASP A 248 -1.81 -20.22 1.58
C ASP A 248 -3.18 -19.96 2.22
N LYS A 249 -3.23 -19.80 3.54
CA LYS A 249 -4.45 -19.44 4.29
C LYS A 249 -5.02 -18.10 3.82
N VAL A 250 -4.20 -17.02 3.72
CA VAL A 250 -4.68 -15.69 3.34
C VAL A 250 -5.03 -15.60 1.86
N LYS A 251 -4.44 -16.43 1.00
CA LYS A 251 -4.87 -16.63 -0.38
C LYS A 251 -6.24 -17.31 -0.43
N GLY A 252 -6.39 -18.43 0.25
CA GLY A 252 -7.59 -19.26 0.20
C GLY A 252 -8.82 -18.56 0.79
N ASN A 253 -8.67 -17.76 1.85
CA ASN A 253 -9.79 -17.05 2.50
C ASN A 253 -10.03 -15.63 1.90
N GLY A 254 -9.31 -15.25 0.84
CA GLY A 254 -9.46 -13.96 0.15
C GLY A 254 -8.89 -12.75 0.89
N THR A 255 -8.21 -12.92 2.03
CA THR A 255 -7.61 -11.80 2.79
C THR A 255 -6.54 -11.10 1.98
N LEU A 256 -5.67 -11.86 1.30
CA LEU A 256 -4.65 -11.30 0.43
C LEU A 256 -5.27 -10.49 -0.72
N GLN A 257 -6.35 -10.97 -1.32
CA GLN A 257 -7.04 -10.26 -2.39
C GLN A 257 -7.68 -8.95 -1.91
N ARG A 258 -8.20 -8.92 -0.69
CA ARG A 258 -8.72 -7.67 -0.08
C ARG A 258 -7.62 -6.65 0.20
N LEU A 259 -6.44 -7.11 0.66
CA LEU A 259 -5.27 -6.23 0.81
C LEU A 259 -4.80 -5.69 -0.54
N LYS A 260 -4.70 -6.54 -1.57
CA LYS A 260 -4.37 -6.08 -2.94
C LYS A 260 -5.36 -5.03 -3.44
N ASP A 261 -6.65 -5.24 -3.27
CA ASP A 261 -7.65 -4.24 -3.64
C ASP A 261 -7.52 -2.93 -2.85
N ARG A 262 -7.21 -3.04 -1.56
CA ARG A 262 -7.01 -1.85 -0.71
C ARG A 262 -5.84 -0.99 -1.16
N TYR A 263 -4.71 -1.59 -1.49
CA TYR A 263 -3.49 -0.86 -1.84
C TYR A 263 -3.37 -0.56 -3.34
N TYR A 264 -3.84 -1.45 -4.20
CA TYR A 264 -3.65 -1.37 -5.66
C TYR A 264 -4.94 -1.19 -6.46
N GLY A 265 -6.11 -1.55 -5.92
CA GLY A 265 -7.38 -1.65 -6.67
C GLY A 265 -8.00 -0.33 -7.11
N HIS A 266 -7.39 0.82 -6.82
CA HIS A 266 -7.86 2.16 -7.22
C HIS A 266 -6.79 2.94 -8.00
N VAL A 267 -5.67 2.31 -8.28
CA VAL A 267 -4.48 2.97 -8.83
C VAL A 267 -4.64 3.39 -10.28
N ASP A 268 -5.41 2.64 -11.08
CA ASP A 268 -5.58 2.87 -12.52
C ASP A 268 -6.63 3.94 -12.89
N VAL A 269 -7.30 4.56 -11.90
CA VAL A 269 -8.50 5.38 -12.13
C VAL A 269 -8.17 6.81 -12.60
N LEU A 270 -7.03 7.37 -12.23
CA LEU A 270 -6.62 8.70 -12.67
C LEU A 270 -5.62 8.60 -13.84
N GLY A 271 -6.08 9.00 -15.03
CA GLY A 271 -5.15 9.28 -16.13
C GLY A 271 -4.22 10.46 -15.80
N TYR A 272 -3.11 10.58 -16.56
CA TYR A 272 -2.11 11.63 -16.41
C TYR A 272 -2.67 13.05 -16.28
N VAL A 273 -3.62 13.42 -17.13
CA VAL A 273 -4.23 14.77 -17.12
C VAL A 273 -4.92 15.03 -15.78
N GLY A 274 -5.57 14.02 -15.22
CA GLY A 274 -6.24 14.14 -13.92
C GLY A 274 -5.27 14.36 -12.76
N ALA A 275 -4.16 13.61 -12.73
CA ALA A 275 -3.14 13.74 -11.68
C ALA A 275 -2.43 15.11 -11.74
N TYR A 276 -2.04 15.57 -12.93
CA TYR A 276 -1.43 16.87 -13.13
C TYR A 276 -2.36 18.02 -12.73
N THR A 277 -3.63 17.95 -13.15
CA THR A 277 -4.64 18.96 -12.80
C THR A 277 -4.89 18.98 -11.29
N PHE A 278 -4.94 17.82 -10.64
CA PHE A 278 -5.07 17.73 -9.19
C PHE A 278 -3.88 18.38 -8.48
N ALA A 279 -2.65 18.09 -8.91
CA ALA A 279 -1.43 18.68 -8.36
C ALA A 279 -1.44 20.24 -8.46
N GLN A 280 -1.86 20.78 -9.59
CA GLN A 280 -2.03 22.23 -9.73
C GLN A 280 -3.10 22.78 -8.76
N HIS A 281 -4.24 22.10 -8.62
CA HIS A 281 -5.31 22.56 -7.74
C HIS A 281 -4.95 22.43 -6.25
N LEU A 282 -4.07 21.50 -5.86
CA LEU A 282 -3.49 21.41 -4.52
C LEU A 282 -2.81 22.72 -4.13
N GLN A 283 -2.07 23.34 -5.06
CA GLN A 283 -1.36 24.59 -4.80
C GLN A 283 -2.27 25.82 -4.91
N GLN A 284 -3.18 25.85 -5.87
CA GLN A 284 -3.93 27.05 -6.23
C GLN A 284 -5.28 27.17 -5.52
N ARG A 285 -5.94 26.05 -5.21
CA ARG A 285 -7.32 26.02 -4.70
C ARG A 285 -7.43 25.56 -3.26
N LEU A 286 -6.76 24.45 -2.89
CA LEU A 286 -6.86 23.86 -1.56
C LEU A 286 -6.52 24.84 -0.42
N PRO A 287 -5.47 25.68 -0.50
CA PRO A 287 -5.12 26.59 0.58
C PRO A 287 -6.24 27.55 1.01
N LYS A 288 -7.16 27.86 0.10
CA LYS A 288 -8.32 28.71 0.38
C LYS A 288 -9.33 28.05 1.33
N PHE A 289 -9.36 26.73 1.39
CA PHE A 289 -10.39 25.95 2.07
C PHE A 289 -9.82 25.02 3.17
N GLU A 290 -8.52 24.82 3.19
CA GLU A 290 -7.85 23.86 4.06
C GLU A 290 -8.20 24.01 5.54
N LYS A 291 -8.12 25.25 6.08
CA LYS A 291 -8.50 25.53 7.47
C LYS A 291 -9.96 25.17 7.75
N THR A 292 -10.86 25.37 6.76
CA THR A 292 -12.27 25.00 6.90
C THR A 292 -12.45 23.49 6.89
N PHE A 293 -11.76 22.77 6.01
CA PHE A 293 -11.75 21.29 6.02
C PHE A 293 -11.24 20.74 7.35
N GLN A 294 -10.14 21.28 7.86
CA GLN A 294 -9.56 20.86 9.15
C GLN A 294 -10.53 21.11 10.31
N ALA A 295 -11.19 22.27 10.36
CA ALA A 295 -12.14 22.61 11.42
C ALA A 295 -13.38 21.70 11.37
N SER A 296 -13.97 21.50 10.18
CA SER A 296 -15.16 20.66 9.99
C SER A 296 -14.85 19.17 10.28
N ALA A 297 -13.71 18.69 9.82
CA ALA A 297 -13.23 17.33 10.06
C ALA A 297 -13.05 17.03 11.55
N LYS A 298 -12.49 18.00 12.30
CA LYS A 298 -12.33 17.87 13.76
C LYS A 298 -13.68 17.76 14.47
N GLN A 299 -14.71 18.51 14.03
CA GLN A 299 -16.06 18.46 14.61
C GLN A 299 -16.72 17.10 14.37
N GLU A 300 -16.58 16.55 13.17
CA GLU A 300 -17.23 15.31 12.76
C GLU A 300 -16.33 14.06 12.95
N LYS A 301 -15.16 14.20 13.58
CA LYS A 301 -14.19 13.12 13.86
C LYS A 301 -13.78 12.33 12.61
N VAL A 302 -13.58 13.01 11.49
CA VAL A 302 -13.12 12.43 10.22
C VAL A 302 -11.75 13.01 9.86
N ASP A 303 -11.03 12.35 8.95
CA ASP A 303 -9.78 12.92 8.41
C ASP A 303 -10.11 14.08 7.46
N TRP A 304 -9.51 15.27 7.72
CA TRP A 304 -9.74 16.44 6.90
C TRP A 304 -9.34 16.24 5.43
N ARG A 305 -8.34 15.40 5.16
CA ARG A 305 -7.88 15.07 3.82
C ARG A 305 -8.90 14.22 3.07
N LEU A 306 -9.60 13.34 3.78
CA LEU A 306 -10.72 12.60 3.20
C LEU A 306 -11.86 13.55 2.81
N LEU A 307 -12.21 14.51 3.66
CA LEU A 307 -13.20 15.54 3.34
C LEU A 307 -12.76 16.41 2.16
N ALA A 308 -11.47 16.79 2.12
CA ALA A 308 -10.92 17.53 1.00
C ALA A 308 -10.96 16.73 -0.30
N ALA A 309 -10.66 15.42 -0.25
CA ALA A 309 -10.76 14.52 -1.40
C ALA A 309 -12.21 14.38 -1.91
N ILE A 310 -13.20 14.30 -1.01
CA ILE A 310 -14.63 14.35 -1.38
C ILE A 310 -14.94 15.67 -2.09
N GLY A 311 -14.59 16.80 -1.48
CA GLY A 311 -14.82 18.12 -2.07
C GLY A 311 -14.13 18.32 -3.44
N TYR A 312 -12.97 17.68 -3.65
CA TYR A 312 -12.34 17.70 -4.95
C TYR A 312 -13.10 16.85 -5.98
N GLN A 313 -13.50 15.66 -5.62
CA GLN A 313 -14.30 14.79 -6.48
C GLN A 313 -15.62 15.43 -6.88
N GLU A 314 -16.24 16.20 -5.97
CA GLU A 314 -17.52 16.86 -6.19
C GLU A 314 -17.42 18.09 -7.12
N SER A 315 -16.41 18.95 -6.91
CA SER A 315 -16.36 20.27 -7.54
C SER A 315 -14.98 20.72 -8.01
N MET A 316 -13.95 19.87 -7.87
CA MET A 316 -12.53 20.30 -8.00
C MET A 316 -12.21 21.52 -7.13
N TRP A 317 -12.81 21.60 -5.93
CA TRP A 317 -12.75 22.75 -5.00
C TRP A 317 -13.22 24.07 -5.61
N GLN A 318 -14.26 24.06 -6.44
CA GLN A 318 -14.91 25.25 -6.98
C GLN A 318 -16.21 25.53 -6.22
N ALA A 319 -16.26 26.63 -5.49
CA ALA A 319 -17.39 26.95 -4.59
C ALA A 319 -18.69 27.31 -5.34
N SER A 320 -18.58 27.83 -6.56
CA SER A 320 -19.72 28.37 -7.35
C SER A 320 -20.34 27.35 -8.31
N VAL A 321 -19.94 26.08 -8.27
CA VAL A 321 -20.44 25.05 -9.21
C VAL A 321 -21.90 24.75 -8.94
N THR A 322 -22.65 24.62 -10.03
CA THR A 322 -24.04 24.15 -10.04
C THR A 322 -24.18 23.11 -11.15
N SER A 323 -24.68 21.91 -10.81
CA SER A 323 -24.96 20.88 -11.80
C SER A 323 -26.30 21.07 -12.49
N LYS A 324 -26.52 20.39 -13.61
CA LYS A 324 -27.81 20.32 -14.30
C LYS A 324 -28.93 19.73 -13.43
N THR A 325 -28.59 18.91 -12.43
CA THR A 325 -29.51 18.29 -11.49
C THR A 325 -29.80 19.14 -10.26
N GLY A 326 -29.24 20.35 -10.16
CA GLY A 326 -29.52 21.31 -9.09
C GLY A 326 -28.73 21.11 -7.80
N VAL A 327 -27.72 20.21 -7.77
CA VAL A 327 -26.74 20.17 -6.67
C VAL A 327 -25.76 21.33 -6.80
N ARG A 328 -25.32 21.89 -5.67
CA ARG A 328 -24.57 23.15 -5.65
C ARG A 328 -23.47 23.20 -4.61
N GLY A 329 -22.46 24.01 -4.89
CA GLY A 329 -21.39 24.37 -3.99
C GLY A 329 -20.26 23.34 -3.94
N LEU A 330 -19.30 23.59 -3.10
CA LEU A 330 -18.03 22.85 -3.03
C LEU A 330 -18.22 21.35 -2.76
N MET A 331 -19.22 20.97 -1.94
CA MET A 331 -19.56 19.59 -1.60
C MET A 331 -20.80 19.08 -2.35
N MET A 332 -21.29 19.81 -3.37
CA MET A 332 -22.39 19.42 -4.26
C MET A 332 -23.64 18.87 -3.54
N LEU A 333 -24.11 19.59 -2.53
CA LEU A 333 -25.26 19.16 -1.73
C LEU A 333 -26.58 19.36 -2.48
N THR A 334 -27.48 18.39 -2.37
CA THR A 334 -28.86 18.57 -2.78
C THR A 334 -29.58 19.57 -1.86
N GLN A 335 -30.76 20.11 -2.28
CA GLN A 335 -31.52 21.01 -1.42
C GLN A 335 -31.93 20.33 -0.11
N ASN A 336 -32.42 19.08 -0.21
CA ASN A 336 -32.90 18.33 0.95
C ASN A 336 -31.75 18.01 1.92
N THR A 337 -30.59 17.56 1.40
CA THR A 337 -29.40 17.30 2.22
C THR A 337 -28.91 18.57 2.91
N ALA A 338 -28.87 19.69 2.18
CA ALA A 338 -28.46 20.98 2.73
C ALA A 338 -29.38 21.42 3.89
N GLN A 339 -30.68 21.32 3.70
CA GLN A 339 -31.66 21.64 4.72
C GLN A 339 -31.52 20.73 5.95
N ALA A 340 -31.38 19.43 5.75
CA ALA A 340 -31.19 18.46 6.83
C ALA A 340 -29.89 18.69 7.64
N MET A 341 -28.84 19.18 6.97
CA MET A 341 -27.54 19.46 7.59
C MET A 341 -27.43 20.91 8.12
N GLY A 342 -28.47 21.73 8.02
CA GLY A 342 -28.52 23.11 8.52
C GLY A 342 -27.77 24.09 7.61
N VAL A 343 -27.64 23.82 6.32
CA VAL A 343 -26.98 24.68 5.32
C VAL A 343 -28.01 25.60 4.67
N SER A 344 -27.91 26.89 4.90
CA SER A 344 -28.79 27.91 4.31
C SER A 344 -28.29 28.39 2.95
N ASN A 345 -26.99 28.44 2.73
CA ASN A 345 -26.37 28.80 1.44
C ASN A 345 -25.35 27.76 0.99
N ARG A 346 -25.72 26.94 0.02
CA ARG A 346 -24.86 25.88 -0.53
C ARG A 346 -23.65 26.42 -1.30
N LEU A 347 -23.70 27.67 -1.80
CA LEU A 347 -22.60 28.32 -2.51
C LEU A 347 -21.58 28.99 -1.56
N ASP A 348 -21.92 29.13 -0.27
CA ASP A 348 -20.96 29.53 0.74
C ASP A 348 -20.01 28.35 1.03
N PRO A 349 -18.69 28.49 0.80
CA PRO A 349 -17.76 27.38 0.94
C PRO A 349 -17.73 26.78 2.34
N LYS A 350 -17.80 27.62 3.38
CA LYS A 350 -17.77 27.18 4.77
C LYS A 350 -19.01 26.38 5.12
N GLN A 351 -20.19 26.86 4.73
CA GLN A 351 -21.43 26.12 4.97
C GLN A 351 -21.48 24.82 4.16
N SER A 352 -21.02 24.86 2.90
CA SER A 352 -20.97 23.68 2.03
C SER A 352 -20.06 22.59 2.62
N ILE A 353 -18.84 22.96 3.05
CA ILE A 353 -17.89 22.01 3.66
C ILE A 353 -18.45 21.45 4.98
N ASN A 354 -18.99 22.29 5.86
CA ASN A 354 -19.59 21.85 7.12
C ASN A 354 -20.78 20.89 6.89
N GLY A 355 -21.66 21.24 5.94
CA GLY A 355 -22.80 20.39 5.58
C GLY A 355 -22.37 19.06 4.97
N GLY A 356 -21.38 19.06 4.09
CA GLY A 356 -20.81 17.86 3.49
C GLY A 356 -20.14 16.95 4.54
N ALA A 357 -19.39 17.54 5.48
CA ALA A 357 -18.77 16.81 6.58
C ALA A 357 -19.81 16.12 7.46
N LYS A 358 -20.86 16.86 7.89
CA LYS A 358 -21.97 16.32 8.67
C LYS A 358 -22.70 15.21 7.93
N TYR A 359 -22.97 15.41 6.64
CA TYR A 359 -23.68 14.41 5.84
C TYR A 359 -22.83 13.13 5.68
N PHE A 360 -21.53 13.25 5.43
CA PHE A 360 -20.64 12.09 5.38
C PHE A 360 -20.59 11.33 6.71
N ALA A 361 -20.44 12.04 7.82
CA ALA A 361 -20.45 11.44 9.16
C ALA A 361 -21.79 10.75 9.44
N TYR A 362 -22.91 11.41 9.14
CA TYR A 362 -24.25 10.84 9.29
C TYR A 362 -24.41 9.55 8.48
N VAL A 363 -24.05 9.55 7.19
CA VAL A 363 -24.15 8.36 6.34
C VAL A 363 -23.28 7.22 6.85
N LYS A 364 -22.05 7.55 7.34
CA LYS A 364 -21.14 6.56 7.91
C LYS A 364 -21.69 5.93 9.20
N ASP A 365 -22.38 6.72 10.00
CA ASP A 365 -22.97 6.29 11.28
C ASP A 365 -24.19 5.38 11.07
N GLN A 366 -24.92 5.57 9.98
CA GLN A 366 -26.07 4.73 9.61
C GLN A 366 -25.67 3.34 9.08
N LEU A 367 -24.39 3.09 8.79
CA LEU A 367 -23.94 1.78 8.33
C LEU A 367 -23.95 0.77 9.48
N ASP A 368 -24.22 -0.49 9.12
CA ASP A 368 -24.19 -1.62 10.06
C ASP A 368 -22.88 -1.67 10.85
N ALA A 369 -22.96 -1.84 12.17
CA ALA A 369 -21.80 -1.86 13.06
C ALA A 369 -20.81 -3.00 12.76
N SER A 370 -21.26 -4.06 12.10
CA SER A 370 -20.41 -5.18 11.68
C SER A 370 -19.48 -4.87 10.50
N ILE A 371 -19.69 -3.72 9.83
CA ILE A 371 -18.83 -3.27 8.75
C ILE A 371 -17.61 -2.58 9.37
N GLU A 372 -16.46 -3.23 9.30
CA GLU A 372 -15.19 -2.74 9.82
C GLU A 372 -14.51 -1.74 8.87
N GLU A 373 -13.57 -0.95 9.40
CA GLU A 373 -12.68 -0.15 8.55
C GLU A 373 -11.69 -1.08 7.77
N PRO A 374 -11.25 -0.69 6.57
CA PRO A 374 -11.63 0.53 5.84
C PRO A 374 -12.92 0.39 5.01
N ASP A 375 -13.52 -0.80 4.96
CA ASP A 375 -14.73 -1.06 4.17
C ASP A 375 -15.85 -0.09 4.57
N ARG A 376 -16.00 0.21 5.86
CA ARG A 376 -17.00 1.15 6.39
C ARG A 376 -16.88 2.54 5.76
N THR A 377 -15.67 3.06 5.63
CA THR A 377 -15.42 4.33 4.95
C THR A 377 -15.76 4.27 3.46
N TRP A 378 -15.44 3.17 2.77
CA TRP A 378 -15.76 3.02 1.34
C TRP A 378 -17.26 2.88 1.10
N PHE A 379 -17.97 2.19 1.97
CA PHE A 379 -19.43 2.14 1.93
C PHE A 379 -20.06 3.51 2.19
N ALA A 380 -19.55 4.29 3.13
CA ALA A 380 -20.02 5.64 3.40
C ALA A 380 -19.85 6.56 2.17
N LEU A 381 -18.71 6.47 1.47
CA LEU A 381 -18.49 7.21 0.22
C LEU A 381 -19.47 6.77 -0.89
N ALA A 382 -19.68 5.47 -1.05
CA ALA A 382 -20.65 4.97 -2.03
C ALA A 382 -22.08 5.45 -1.70
N ALA A 383 -22.49 5.38 -0.44
CA ALA A 383 -23.80 5.87 0.01
C ALA A 383 -23.94 7.39 -0.11
N TYR A 384 -22.85 8.15 0.09
CA TYR A 384 -22.82 9.60 -0.16
C TYR A 384 -23.19 9.93 -1.60
N ASN A 385 -22.70 9.14 -2.56
CA ASN A 385 -22.94 9.32 -4.00
C ASN A 385 -24.29 8.76 -4.47
N VAL A 386 -24.57 7.48 -4.19
CA VAL A 386 -25.75 6.77 -4.77
C VAL A 386 -26.94 6.70 -3.81
N GLY A 387 -26.73 7.06 -2.56
CA GLY A 387 -27.72 6.93 -1.48
C GLY A 387 -27.68 5.58 -0.77
N SER A 388 -27.97 5.60 0.53
CA SER A 388 -27.92 4.40 1.40
C SER A 388 -28.84 3.28 0.93
N GLY A 389 -30.01 3.61 0.35
CA GLY A 389 -30.97 2.61 -0.14
C GLY A 389 -30.42 1.75 -1.28
N HIS A 390 -29.79 2.36 -2.29
CA HIS A 390 -29.18 1.63 -3.40
C HIS A 390 -27.91 0.86 -2.96
N LEU A 391 -27.17 1.38 -2.00
CA LEU A 391 -26.06 0.64 -1.38
C LEU A 391 -26.59 -0.63 -0.66
N ASP A 392 -27.69 -0.51 0.09
CA ASP A 392 -28.34 -1.65 0.76
C ASP A 392 -28.84 -2.69 -0.25
N ASP A 393 -29.43 -2.25 -1.36
CA ASP A 393 -29.79 -3.12 -2.47
C ASP A 393 -28.58 -3.89 -3.03
N ALA A 394 -27.45 -3.21 -3.24
CA ALA A 394 -26.22 -3.85 -3.72
C ALA A 394 -25.63 -4.85 -2.70
N ARG A 395 -25.72 -4.55 -1.40
CA ARG A 395 -25.30 -5.46 -0.33
C ARG A 395 -26.16 -6.73 -0.31
N LYS A 396 -27.49 -6.60 -0.46
CA LYS A 396 -28.41 -7.73 -0.55
C LYS A 396 -28.19 -8.58 -1.80
N LEU A 397 -27.85 -7.93 -2.93
CA LEU A 397 -27.46 -8.67 -4.13
C LEU A 397 -26.17 -9.45 -3.92
N ALA A 398 -25.19 -8.87 -3.21
CA ALA A 398 -23.95 -9.58 -2.88
C ALA A 398 -24.23 -10.81 -2.01
N GLU A 399 -25.05 -10.67 -0.98
CA GLU A 399 -25.45 -11.77 -0.10
C GLU A 399 -26.18 -12.88 -0.89
N GLY A 400 -27.09 -12.50 -1.78
CA GLY A 400 -27.82 -13.45 -2.65
C GLY A 400 -26.94 -14.19 -3.65
N GLU A 401 -25.77 -13.65 -4.00
CA GLU A 401 -24.75 -14.28 -4.86
C GLU A 401 -23.67 -15.03 -4.04
N GLY A 402 -23.87 -15.19 -2.71
CA GLY A 402 -22.91 -15.88 -1.83
C GLY A 402 -21.63 -15.08 -1.55
N LEU A 403 -21.65 -13.76 -1.79
CA LEU A 403 -20.56 -12.84 -1.50
C LEU A 403 -20.75 -12.19 -0.13
N ASN A 404 -19.68 -11.58 0.41
CA ASN A 404 -19.76 -10.92 1.70
C ASN A 404 -20.34 -9.51 1.58
N PRO A 405 -21.57 -9.23 2.12
CA PRO A 405 -22.22 -7.92 2.03
C PRO A 405 -21.52 -6.82 2.84
N ASN A 406 -20.55 -7.17 3.70
CA ASN A 406 -19.79 -6.24 4.52
C ASN A 406 -18.38 -5.97 3.99
N LYS A 407 -18.05 -6.45 2.77
CA LYS A 407 -16.75 -6.20 2.14
C LYS A 407 -16.92 -5.41 0.84
N TRP A 408 -16.23 -4.26 0.76
CA TRP A 408 -16.28 -3.39 -0.40
C TRP A 408 -15.92 -4.10 -1.70
N LEU A 409 -14.88 -4.95 -1.67
CA LEU A 409 -14.45 -5.74 -2.83
C LEU A 409 -15.59 -6.56 -3.46
N ASP A 410 -16.50 -7.04 -2.67
CA ASP A 410 -17.62 -7.86 -3.11
C ASP A 410 -18.81 -7.00 -3.56
N VAL A 411 -19.18 -6.00 -2.76
CA VAL A 411 -20.34 -5.15 -3.03
C VAL A 411 -20.11 -4.22 -4.23
N LYS A 412 -18.87 -3.74 -4.45
CA LYS A 412 -18.55 -2.93 -5.64
C LYS A 412 -18.80 -3.66 -6.97
N LYS A 413 -18.81 -5.01 -6.98
CA LYS A 413 -19.16 -5.82 -8.17
C LYS A 413 -20.68 -5.83 -8.43
N MET A 414 -21.46 -5.63 -7.38
CA MET A 414 -22.94 -5.64 -7.45
C MET A 414 -23.53 -4.27 -7.78
N LEU A 415 -22.87 -3.19 -7.35
CA LEU A 415 -23.34 -1.83 -7.64
C LEU A 415 -23.64 -1.59 -9.13
N PRO A 416 -22.75 -1.91 -10.11
CA PRO A 416 -23.06 -1.72 -11.55
C PRO A 416 -24.26 -2.55 -12.05
N ARG A 417 -24.58 -3.66 -11.38
CA ARG A 417 -25.74 -4.49 -11.73
C ARG A 417 -27.07 -3.78 -11.47
N LEU A 418 -27.10 -2.76 -10.59
CA LEU A 418 -28.30 -1.94 -10.36
C LEU A 418 -28.73 -1.12 -11.60
N ALA A 419 -27.91 -1.00 -12.63
CA ALA A 419 -28.28 -0.43 -13.91
C ALA A 419 -28.96 -1.45 -14.87
N GLN A 420 -28.95 -2.73 -14.52
CA GLN A 420 -29.46 -3.82 -15.38
C GLN A 420 -30.82 -4.31 -14.88
N LYS A 421 -31.82 -4.32 -15.78
CA LYS A 421 -33.22 -4.70 -15.45
C LYS A 421 -33.33 -6.06 -14.75
N LYS A 422 -32.51 -7.03 -15.17
CA LYS A 422 -32.45 -8.38 -14.55
C LYS A 422 -32.24 -8.33 -13.03
N TRP A 423 -31.49 -7.30 -12.54
CA TRP A 423 -31.11 -7.15 -11.16
C TRP A 423 -31.96 -6.13 -10.40
N TYR A 424 -32.07 -4.88 -10.92
CA TYR A 424 -32.79 -3.84 -10.20
C TYR A 424 -34.30 -4.13 -10.03
N SER A 425 -34.93 -4.94 -10.92
CA SER A 425 -36.32 -5.35 -10.73
C SER A 425 -36.57 -6.23 -9.50
N LYS A 426 -35.52 -6.76 -8.90
CA LYS A 426 -35.54 -7.59 -7.69
C LYS A 426 -35.13 -6.81 -6.42
N THR A 427 -34.78 -5.54 -6.55
CA THR A 427 -34.33 -4.71 -5.45
C THR A 427 -35.41 -3.76 -4.97
N ARG A 428 -35.30 -3.27 -3.73
CA ARG A 428 -36.30 -2.40 -3.12
C ARG A 428 -36.36 -1.01 -3.75
N TYR A 429 -35.17 -0.44 -4.07
CA TYR A 429 -35.06 0.92 -4.56
C TYR A 429 -34.91 1.03 -6.09
N GLY A 430 -34.83 -0.13 -6.78
CA GLY A 430 -34.87 -0.20 -8.23
C GLY A 430 -33.61 0.25 -8.94
N TYR A 431 -33.78 0.93 -10.06
CA TYR A 431 -32.67 1.36 -10.92
C TYR A 431 -31.76 2.39 -10.28
N ALA A 432 -30.44 2.16 -10.40
CA ALA A 432 -29.40 3.15 -10.11
C ALA A 432 -28.26 3.07 -11.13
N ARG A 433 -27.56 4.18 -11.36
CA ARG A 433 -26.32 4.23 -12.14
C ARG A 433 -25.15 3.72 -11.31
N GLY A 434 -25.22 2.46 -10.90
CA GLY A 434 -24.35 1.86 -9.89
C GLY A 434 -22.87 1.78 -10.25
N GLY A 435 -22.47 2.08 -11.49
CA GLY A 435 -21.05 2.27 -11.86
C GLY A 435 -20.47 3.56 -11.29
N GLU A 436 -21.28 4.63 -11.16
CA GLU A 436 -20.82 5.93 -10.68
C GLU A 436 -20.22 5.87 -9.25
N PRO A 437 -20.89 5.26 -8.24
CA PRO A 437 -20.34 5.17 -6.90
C PRO A 437 -19.04 4.36 -6.83
N VAL A 438 -18.82 3.38 -7.71
CA VAL A 438 -17.56 2.61 -7.76
C VAL A 438 -16.41 3.51 -8.20
N HIS A 439 -16.61 4.30 -9.27
CA HIS A 439 -15.62 5.28 -9.72
C HIS A 439 -15.44 6.42 -8.71
N PHE A 440 -16.52 6.88 -8.09
CA PHE A 440 -16.49 7.91 -7.06
C PHE A 440 -15.59 7.51 -5.88
N VAL A 441 -15.77 6.30 -5.34
CA VAL A 441 -14.95 5.77 -4.25
C VAL A 441 -13.49 5.63 -4.69
N ALA A 442 -13.24 5.09 -5.88
CA ALA A 442 -11.88 4.90 -6.38
C ALA A 442 -11.14 6.23 -6.55
N ASN A 443 -11.79 7.25 -7.11
CA ASN A 443 -11.21 8.60 -7.27
C ASN A 443 -10.89 9.24 -5.92
N ILE A 444 -11.83 9.19 -4.95
CA ILE A 444 -11.62 9.80 -3.63
C ILE A 444 -10.47 9.10 -2.89
N ARG A 445 -10.37 7.78 -2.95
CA ARG A 445 -9.23 7.04 -2.38
C ARG A 445 -7.92 7.58 -2.92
N ARG A 446 -7.85 7.77 -4.25
CA ARG A 446 -6.68 8.29 -4.94
C ARG A 446 -6.32 9.72 -4.50
N TYR A 447 -7.29 10.63 -4.48
CA TYR A 447 -7.06 11.99 -3.99
C TYR A 447 -6.65 12.02 -2.52
N TYR A 448 -7.24 11.15 -1.72
CA TYR A 448 -6.91 11.01 -0.31
C TYR A 448 -5.46 10.53 -0.11
N ASP A 449 -5.00 9.53 -0.89
CA ASP A 449 -3.63 9.05 -0.84
C ASP A 449 -2.63 10.17 -1.18
N ILE A 450 -2.89 10.92 -2.27
CA ILE A 450 -2.04 12.07 -2.63
C ILE A 450 -2.03 13.12 -1.52
N LEU A 451 -3.19 13.50 -0.99
CA LEU A 451 -3.30 14.47 0.11
C LEU A 451 -2.54 13.99 1.35
N THR A 452 -2.65 12.71 1.67
CA THR A 452 -1.93 12.10 2.79
C THR A 452 -0.44 12.23 2.60
N TRP A 453 0.06 11.89 1.41
CA TRP A 453 1.49 11.95 1.10
C TRP A 453 2.04 13.38 1.12
N VAL A 454 1.39 14.35 0.47
CA VAL A 454 1.89 15.74 0.38
C VAL A 454 1.76 16.53 1.70
N THR A 455 0.91 16.08 2.63
CA THR A 455 0.72 16.72 3.93
C THR A 455 1.41 15.98 5.08
N GLN A 456 2.23 14.96 4.78
CA GLN A 456 3.08 14.33 5.79
C GLN A 456 4.09 15.33 6.35
N PRO A 457 4.35 15.34 7.67
CA PRO A 457 5.49 16.06 8.21
C PRO A 457 6.76 15.45 7.59
N GLN A 458 7.56 16.26 6.92
CA GLN A 458 8.86 15.82 6.45
C GLN A 458 9.71 15.48 7.68
N LEU A 459 10.26 14.28 7.73
CA LEU A 459 11.26 13.91 8.74
C LEU A 459 12.40 14.91 8.66
N GLU A 460 12.82 15.46 9.80
CA GLU A 460 13.91 16.42 9.91
C GLU A 460 15.17 15.83 9.30
N GLY A 461 15.56 16.33 8.14
CA GLY A 461 16.75 15.90 7.39
C GLY A 461 16.79 16.35 5.94
N SER A 462 15.65 16.60 5.30
CA SER A 462 15.62 17.20 3.97
C SER A 462 15.41 18.71 4.09
N GLN A 463 16.41 19.49 3.70
CA GLN A 463 16.31 20.94 3.58
C GLN A 463 15.22 21.31 2.58
N VAL A 464 14.05 21.63 3.07
CA VAL A 464 13.06 22.44 2.34
C VAL A 464 12.72 23.62 3.26
N ALA A 465 13.46 24.68 3.08
CA ALA A 465 13.05 26.01 3.50
C ALA A 465 11.85 26.41 2.67
N ASP A 466 10.87 26.99 3.32
CA ASP A 466 9.63 27.62 2.90
C ASP A 466 8.37 26.77 3.03
N GLY A 467 7.45 27.27 3.85
CA GLY A 467 6.16 26.68 4.22
C GLY A 467 5.16 26.50 3.06
N ASN A 468 5.63 26.21 1.86
CA ASN A 468 4.81 25.91 0.69
C ASN A 468 4.70 24.41 0.48
N LEU A 469 3.48 23.92 0.30
CA LEU A 469 3.19 22.56 -0.15
C LEU A 469 4.00 22.25 -1.43
N HIS A 470 5.04 21.43 -1.30
CA HIS A 470 5.81 20.99 -2.45
C HIS A 470 5.12 19.77 -3.08
N VAL A 471 4.58 19.95 -4.28
CA VAL A 471 4.03 18.85 -5.08
C VAL A 471 5.09 18.49 -6.12
N PRO A 472 5.71 17.30 -6.07
CA PRO A 472 6.69 16.90 -7.05
C PRO A 472 6.14 16.98 -8.48
N GLY A 473 6.98 17.46 -9.42
CA GLY A 473 6.64 17.56 -10.84
C GLY A 473 5.85 18.80 -11.26
N VAL A 474 5.53 19.73 -10.34
CA VAL A 474 4.93 21.02 -10.69
C VAL A 474 6.00 22.12 -10.60
N ASP A 475 6.47 22.59 -11.75
CA ASP A 475 7.38 23.74 -11.86
C ASP A 475 6.63 25.03 -11.49
N GLN A 476 6.98 25.59 -10.33
CA GLN A 476 6.36 26.80 -9.80
C GLN A 476 6.71 28.08 -10.61
N SER A 477 7.67 27.99 -11.52
CA SER A 477 8.17 29.15 -12.29
C SER A 477 7.46 29.37 -13.63
N LYS A 478 6.56 28.48 -14.09
CA LYS A 478 5.87 28.59 -15.38
C LYS A 478 4.41 29.04 -15.22
N PRO A 479 3.99 30.12 -15.90
CA PRO A 479 2.58 30.49 -15.94
C PRO A 479 1.74 29.41 -16.62
N SER A 480 0.56 29.12 -16.04
CA SER A 480 -0.39 28.13 -16.53
C SER A 480 -0.81 28.41 -17.98
N GLN A 481 -0.51 27.48 -18.90
CA GLN A 481 -1.20 27.47 -20.19
C GLN A 481 -2.67 27.10 -19.94
N GLN A 482 -3.57 27.94 -20.43
CA GLN A 482 -5.00 27.73 -20.32
C GLN A 482 -5.39 26.41 -20.99
N THR A 483 -6.02 25.54 -20.25
CA THR A 483 -6.64 24.31 -20.75
C THR A 483 -7.86 24.69 -21.60
N PRO A 484 -8.10 24.07 -22.78
CA PRO A 484 -9.34 24.28 -23.52
C PRO A 484 -10.53 23.72 -22.73
N PRO A 485 -11.74 24.29 -22.87
CA PRO A 485 -12.92 23.81 -22.17
C PRO A 485 -13.32 22.41 -22.68
N LEU A 486 -13.67 21.53 -21.75
CA LEU A 486 -14.28 20.22 -21.99
C LEU A 486 -15.72 20.36 -22.50
#